data_6a3cddcda0aea52eddaddbece896c945
#
_entry.id   6a3cddcda0aea52eddaddbece896c945
#
_cell.length_a   1.000
_cell.length_b   1.000
_cell.length_c   1.000
_cell.angle_alpha   90.00
_cell.angle_beta   90.00
_cell.angle_gamma   90.00
#
_symmetry.space_group_name_H-M   'P 1'
#
loop_
_entity.id
_entity.type
_entity.pdbx_description
1 polymer ?
#
loop_
_entity_poly.entity_id
_entity_poly.type
_entity_poly.pdbx_seq_one_letter_code
_entity_poly.pdbx_strand_id
1 'polypeptide(L)'
;MAWQDYSANQATLEPAYTFPHSTCFRAAALQYDLPESLLLAVARGESDFNATARSHANAHGVMQILWPDTAKHLGIHRLSDLYEPCTNIDAGARYLKELLARYNGNVHLALAAYKDGPGRIATDGYNIPTGATWYSGYIYRHLNYVLGNTEARKPVPDTLYSSIGQSTLLTFSEPYRAEAFIEHL
;
A
#
# COMPACT_ATOMS: atom_id res chain seq x y z
N MET A 1 -9.70 12.24 -9.52
CA MET A 1 -9.54 11.79 -10.92
C MET A 1 -8.87 10.42 -10.99
N ALA A 2 -7.60 10.26 -10.63
CA ALA A 2 -6.87 8.99 -10.85
C ALA A 2 -7.55 7.72 -10.29
N TRP A 3 -8.04 7.73 -9.06
CA TRP A 3 -8.75 6.58 -8.49
C TRP A 3 -10.14 6.35 -9.08
N GLN A 4 -10.81 7.38 -9.58
CA GLN A 4 -12.10 7.25 -10.26
C GLN A 4 -11.94 6.54 -11.60
N ASP A 5 -10.90 6.90 -12.37
CA ASP A 5 -10.59 6.26 -13.64
C ASP A 5 -10.20 4.78 -13.43
N TYR A 6 -9.41 4.51 -12.39
CA TYR A 6 -9.09 3.14 -11.99
C TYR A 6 -10.34 2.35 -11.62
N SER A 7 -11.17 2.86 -10.73
CA SER A 7 -12.39 2.18 -10.27
C SER A 7 -13.37 1.87 -11.41
N ALA A 8 -13.42 2.74 -12.43
CA ALA A 8 -14.28 2.52 -13.59
C ALA A 8 -13.79 1.39 -14.51
N ASN A 9 -12.47 1.07 -14.50
CA ASN A 9 -11.85 0.13 -15.41
C ASN A 9 -11.21 -1.08 -14.70
N GLN A 10 -11.28 -1.16 -13.38
CA GLN A 10 -10.52 -2.13 -12.56
C GLN A 10 -10.73 -3.59 -12.95
N ALA A 11 -11.92 -3.95 -13.46
CA ALA A 11 -12.24 -5.32 -13.86
C ALA A 11 -11.44 -5.82 -15.08
N THR A 12 -10.82 -4.90 -15.83
CA THR A 12 -10.04 -5.22 -17.05
C THR A 12 -8.54 -5.00 -16.87
N LEU A 13 -8.12 -4.52 -15.69
CA LEU A 13 -6.74 -4.16 -15.40
C LEU A 13 -6.01 -5.30 -14.69
N GLU A 14 -5.25 -6.07 -15.48
CA GLU A 14 -4.45 -7.19 -14.97
C GLU A 14 -3.02 -6.75 -14.61
N PRO A 15 -2.38 -7.38 -13.62
CA PRO A 15 -0.97 -7.17 -13.31
C PRO A 15 -0.08 -7.47 -14.51
N ALA A 16 0.84 -6.56 -14.84
CA ALA A 16 1.76 -6.72 -15.97
C ALA A 16 2.90 -7.71 -15.71
N TYR A 17 3.14 -8.05 -14.44
CA TYR A 17 4.25 -8.90 -14.00
C TYR A 17 3.77 -9.96 -13.01
N THR A 18 4.59 -10.99 -12.79
CA THR A 18 4.41 -11.94 -11.69
C THR A 18 5.09 -11.38 -10.44
N PHE A 19 4.35 -11.34 -9.34
CA PHE A 19 4.80 -10.82 -8.04
C PHE A 19 5.00 -11.95 -7.02
N PRO A 20 5.79 -11.73 -5.96
CA PRO A 20 5.87 -12.68 -4.84
C PRO A 20 4.49 -12.99 -4.26
N HIS A 21 4.29 -14.21 -3.81
CA HIS A 21 3.05 -14.69 -3.19
C HIS A 21 1.80 -14.56 -4.10
N SER A 22 1.95 -14.57 -5.42
CA SER A 22 0.86 -14.34 -6.39
C SER A 22 -0.36 -15.26 -6.19
N THR A 23 -0.16 -16.51 -5.79
CA THR A 23 -1.26 -17.43 -5.51
C THR A 23 -2.11 -16.97 -4.31
N CYS A 24 -1.50 -16.40 -3.27
CA CYS A 24 -2.21 -15.86 -2.12
C CYS A 24 -2.99 -14.59 -2.49
N PHE A 25 -2.37 -13.69 -3.29
CA PHE A 25 -3.04 -12.49 -3.77
C PHE A 25 -4.25 -12.81 -4.63
N ARG A 26 -4.11 -13.74 -5.56
CA ARG A 26 -5.24 -14.17 -6.41
C ARG A 26 -6.37 -14.79 -5.61
N ALA A 27 -6.04 -15.65 -4.63
CA ALA A 27 -7.04 -16.25 -3.76
C ALA A 27 -7.79 -15.20 -2.94
N ALA A 28 -7.07 -14.24 -2.33
CA ALA A 28 -7.66 -13.16 -1.56
C ALA A 28 -8.50 -12.21 -2.44
N ALA A 29 -8.01 -11.88 -3.65
CA ALA A 29 -8.73 -11.05 -4.62
C ALA A 29 -10.10 -11.67 -4.97
N LEU A 30 -10.12 -12.98 -5.25
CA LEU A 30 -11.35 -13.71 -5.53
C LEU A 30 -12.28 -13.78 -4.32
N GLN A 31 -11.73 -14.09 -3.14
CA GLN A 31 -12.51 -14.27 -1.91
C GLN A 31 -13.21 -12.97 -1.47
N TYR A 32 -12.56 -11.83 -1.60
CA TYR A 32 -13.07 -10.54 -1.14
C TYR A 32 -13.64 -9.68 -2.26
N ASP A 33 -13.69 -10.18 -3.49
CA ASP A 33 -14.12 -9.40 -4.65
C ASP A 33 -13.38 -8.06 -4.73
N LEU A 34 -12.05 -8.15 -4.81
CA LEU A 34 -11.13 -7.03 -4.93
C LEU A 34 -10.23 -7.23 -6.15
N PRO A 35 -9.83 -6.15 -6.84
CA PRO A 35 -8.82 -6.25 -7.90
C PRO A 35 -7.48 -6.74 -7.34
N GLU A 36 -6.90 -7.78 -7.94
CA GLU A 36 -5.58 -8.28 -7.57
C GLU A 36 -4.53 -7.17 -7.67
N SER A 37 -4.61 -6.32 -8.70
CA SER A 37 -3.73 -5.19 -8.92
C SER A 37 -3.72 -4.19 -7.74
N LEU A 38 -4.87 -3.95 -7.10
CA LEU A 38 -4.95 -3.07 -5.93
C LEU A 38 -4.27 -3.68 -4.71
N LEU A 39 -4.49 -4.98 -4.45
CA LEU A 39 -3.83 -5.68 -3.34
C LEU A 39 -2.31 -5.71 -3.52
N LEU A 40 -1.83 -5.97 -4.74
CA LEU A 40 -0.41 -5.95 -5.08
C LEU A 40 0.19 -4.55 -4.90
N ALA A 41 -0.53 -3.49 -5.28
CA ALA A 41 -0.08 -2.12 -5.11
C ALA A 41 0.08 -1.76 -3.62
N VAL A 42 -0.88 -2.15 -2.78
CA VAL A 42 -0.80 -1.95 -1.32
C VAL A 42 0.37 -2.72 -0.73
N ALA A 43 0.50 -4.02 -1.04
CA ALA A 43 1.60 -4.85 -0.52
C ALA A 43 2.98 -4.32 -0.93
N ARG A 44 3.11 -3.87 -2.19
CA ARG A 44 4.34 -3.25 -2.66
C ARG A 44 4.66 -1.97 -1.89
N GLY A 45 3.67 -1.13 -1.65
CA GLY A 45 3.83 0.11 -0.88
C GLY A 45 4.10 -0.13 0.61
N GLU A 46 3.56 -1.19 1.20
CA GLU A 46 3.70 -1.47 2.63
C GLU A 46 5.03 -2.14 2.99
N SER A 47 5.48 -3.11 2.21
CA SER A 47 6.63 -3.93 2.58
C SER A 47 7.52 -4.35 1.41
N ASP A 48 7.15 -3.99 0.17
CA ASP A 48 7.72 -4.57 -1.05
C ASP A 48 7.66 -6.11 -1.03
N PHE A 49 6.51 -6.65 -0.61
CA PHE A 49 6.21 -8.09 -0.48
C PHE A 49 7.03 -8.83 0.59
N ASN A 50 7.68 -8.13 1.52
CA ASN A 50 8.49 -8.75 2.57
C ASN A 50 7.61 -9.32 3.68
N ALA A 51 7.55 -10.65 3.79
CA ALA A 51 6.77 -11.36 4.80
C ALA A 51 7.26 -11.12 6.24
N THR A 52 8.53 -10.77 6.43
CA THR A 52 9.14 -10.54 7.75
C THR A 52 9.23 -9.06 8.12
N ALA A 53 8.65 -8.17 7.30
CA ALA A 53 8.70 -6.73 7.56
C ALA A 53 8.02 -6.37 8.89
N ARG A 54 8.64 -5.44 9.61
CA ARG A 54 8.10 -4.84 10.83
C ARG A 54 8.34 -3.34 10.82
N SER A 55 7.29 -2.55 11.02
CA SER A 55 7.40 -1.10 11.14
C SER A 55 7.61 -0.64 12.58
N HIS A 56 8.05 0.62 12.75
CA HIS A 56 8.15 1.24 14.09
C HIS A 56 6.78 1.39 14.78
N ALA A 57 5.70 1.44 14.01
CA ALA A 57 4.33 1.48 14.53
C ALA A 57 3.78 0.08 14.90
N ASN A 58 4.62 -0.96 14.89
CA ASN A 58 4.24 -2.33 15.19
C ASN A 58 3.26 -2.94 14.17
N ALA A 59 3.40 -2.56 12.90
CA ALA A 59 2.74 -3.24 11.78
C ALA A 59 3.65 -4.34 11.23
N HIS A 60 3.07 -5.47 10.78
CA HIS A 60 3.82 -6.69 10.48
C HIS A 60 3.40 -7.34 9.17
N GLY A 61 4.37 -7.95 8.48
CA GLY A 61 4.19 -8.82 7.31
C GLY A 61 3.94 -8.07 6.01
N VAL A 62 3.55 -8.79 4.98
CA VAL A 62 3.40 -8.34 3.59
C VAL A 62 2.49 -7.11 3.46
N MET A 63 1.33 -7.12 4.13
CA MET A 63 0.31 -6.07 4.08
C MET A 63 0.37 -5.12 5.29
N GLN A 64 1.41 -5.24 6.14
CA GLN A 64 1.65 -4.38 7.31
C GLN A 64 0.43 -4.25 8.24
N ILE A 65 -0.07 -5.38 8.72
CA ILE A 65 -1.18 -5.42 9.68
C ILE A 65 -0.71 -4.99 11.07
N LEU A 66 -1.39 -4.00 11.64
CA LEU A 66 -1.06 -3.45 12.96
C LEU A 66 -1.36 -4.47 14.06
N TRP A 67 -0.36 -4.75 14.88
CA TRP A 67 -0.45 -5.58 16.07
C TRP A 67 -0.55 -4.73 17.35
N PRO A 68 -1.41 -5.08 18.32
CA PRO A 68 -2.37 -6.20 18.29
C PRO A 68 -3.76 -5.84 17.74
N ASP A 69 -4.07 -4.56 17.56
CA ASP A 69 -5.45 -4.08 17.45
C ASP A 69 -6.12 -4.52 16.14
N THR A 70 -5.54 -4.17 14.98
CA THR A 70 -6.11 -4.58 13.69
C THR A 70 -6.04 -6.11 13.52
N ALA A 71 -4.96 -6.75 13.97
CA ALA A 71 -4.82 -8.21 13.90
C ALA A 71 -5.93 -8.92 14.68
N LYS A 72 -6.23 -8.50 15.92
CA LYS A 72 -7.32 -9.07 16.73
C LYS A 72 -8.69 -8.84 16.11
N HIS A 73 -8.93 -7.64 15.56
CA HIS A 73 -10.17 -7.36 14.82
C HIS A 73 -10.37 -8.34 13.66
N LEU A 74 -9.29 -8.72 12.99
CA LEU A 74 -9.29 -9.68 11.89
C LEU A 74 -9.20 -11.16 12.34
N GLY A 75 -9.29 -11.44 13.65
CA GLY A 75 -9.27 -12.80 14.20
C GLY A 75 -7.89 -13.42 14.31
N ILE A 76 -6.80 -12.63 14.16
CA ILE A 76 -5.43 -13.10 14.32
C ILE A 76 -4.98 -12.86 15.76
N HIS A 77 -4.74 -13.93 16.49
CA HIS A 77 -4.42 -13.92 17.92
C HIS A 77 -2.97 -14.26 18.26
N ARG A 78 -2.16 -14.64 17.27
CA ARG A 78 -0.73 -14.90 17.44
C ARG A 78 0.06 -14.04 16.48
N LEU A 79 1.06 -13.33 17.02
CA LEU A 79 1.93 -12.46 16.22
C LEU A 79 2.64 -13.24 15.09
N SER A 80 3.02 -14.52 15.36
CA SER A 80 3.66 -15.38 14.37
C SER A 80 2.85 -15.55 13.09
N ASP A 81 1.53 -15.54 13.20
CA ASP A 81 0.63 -15.76 12.06
C ASP A 81 0.68 -14.60 11.06
N LEU A 82 1.07 -13.39 11.52
CA LEU A 82 1.28 -12.23 10.64
C LEU A 82 2.54 -12.34 9.76
N TYR A 83 3.43 -13.26 10.04
CA TYR A 83 4.60 -13.54 9.21
C TYR A 83 4.37 -14.66 8.19
N GLU A 84 3.19 -15.29 8.25
CA GLU A 84 2.76 -16.24 7.21
C GLU A 84 2.14 -15.47 6.05
N PRO A 85 2.76 -15.48 4.85
CA PRO A 85 2.37 -14.59 3.76
C PRO A 85 0.89 -14.66 3.40
N CYS A 86 0.34 -15.87 3.21
CA CYS A 86 -1.07 -16.01 2.81
C CYS A 86 -2.04 -15.54 3.90
N THR A 87 -1.73 -15.79 5.17
CA THR A 87 -2.54 -15.31 6.30
C THR A 87 -2.52 -13.78 6.38
N ASN A 88 -1.36 -13.16 6.18
CA ASN A 88 -1.21 -11.72 6.22
C ASN A 88 -1.90 -11.03 5.04
N ILE A 89 -1.78 -11.62 3.83
CA ILE A 89 -2.43 -11.12 2.61
C ILE A 89 -3.96 -11.23 2.73
N ASP A 90 -4.47 -12.36 3.22
CA ASP A 90 -5.90 -12.53 3.48
C ASP A 90 -6.44 -11.48 4.47
N ALA A 91 -5.74 -11.29 5.59
CA ALA A 91 -6.07 -10.27 6.57
C ALA A 91 -6.08 -8.85 5.97
N GLY A 92 -5.06 -8.50 5.20
CA GLY A 92 -4.96 -7.20 4.55
C GLY A 92 -6.06 -6.96 3.52
N ALA A 93 -6.38 -7.96 2.72
CA ALA A 93 -7.46 -7.91 1.74
C ALA A 93 -8.83 -7.75 2.42
N ARG A 94 -9.10 -8.54 3.46
CA ARG A 94 -10.31 -8.40 4.26
C ARG A 94 -10.44 -7.00 4.86
N TYR A 95 -9.38 -6.50 5.47
CA TYR A 95 -9.38 -5.16 6.07
C TYR A 95 -9.64 -4.08 5.03
N LEU A 96 -8.99 -4.15 3.86
CA LEU A 96 -9.23 -3.22 2.77
C LEU A 96 -10.68 -3.30 2.26
N LYS A 97 -11.27 -4.49 2.16
CA LYS A 97 -12.69 -4.66 1.78
C LYS A 97 -13.63 -4.01 2.79
N GLU A 98 -13.38 -4.19 4.10
CA GLU A 98 -14.16 -3.56 5.17
C GLU A 98 -14.08 -2.02 5.07
N LEU A 99 -12.90 -1.48 4.80
CA LEU A 99 -12.71 -0.04 4.60
C LEU A 99 -13.41 0.47 3.34
N LEU A 100 -13.30 -0.24 2.22
CA LEU A 100 -14.02 0.12 1.00
C LEU A 100 -15.55 0.14 1.23
N ALA A 101 -16.09 -0.83 1.94
CA ALA A 101 -17.50 -0.84 2.31
C ALA A 101 -17.87 0.36 3.19
N ARG A 102 -17.03 0.69 4.19
CA ARG A 102 -17.24 1.85 5.08
C ARG A 102 -17.26 3.18 4.32
N TYR A 103 -16.47 3.32 3.27
CA TYR A 103 -16.34 4.55 2.48
C TYR A 103 -17.05 4.47 1.12
N ASN A 104 -18.09 3.64 1.01
CA ASN A 104 -18.95 3.53 -0.19
C ASN A 104 -18.16 3.30 -1.49
N GLY A 105 -17.12 2.47 -1.43
CA GLY A 105 -16.24 2.16 -2.57
C GLY A 105 -15.21 3.24 -2.90
N ASN A 106 -15.10 4.30 -2.12
CA ASN A 106 -14.10 5.34 -2.35
C ASN A 106 -12.70 4.83 -1.97
N VAL A 107 -11.92 4.42 -2.98
CA VAL A 107 -10.57 3.87 -2.82
C VAL A 107 -9.65 4.86 -2.12
N HIS A 108 -9.73 6.16 -2.43
CA HIS A 108 -8.90 7.18 -1.81
C HIS A 108 -9.11 7.24 -0.29
N LEU A 109 -10.37 7.27 0.17
CA LEU A 109 -10.70 7.30 1.60
C LEU A 109 -10.38 5.97 2.29
N ALA A 110 -10.62 4.84 1.62
CA ALA A 110 -10.29 3.53 2.15
C ALA A 110 -8.78 3.36 2.38
N LEU A 111 -7.95 3.80 1.44
CA LEU A 111 -6.50 3.80 1.59
C LEU A 111 -6.03 4.77 2.69
N ALA A 112 -6.61 5.96 2.76
CA ALA A 112 -6.34 6.90 3.85
C ALA A 112 -6.62 6.26 5.22
N ALA A 113 -7.74 5.55 5.34
CA ALA A 113 -8.12 4.85 6.56
C ALA A 113 -7.27 3.60 6.83
N TYR A 114 -6.80 2.92 5.79
CA TYR A 114 -5.85 1.82 5.92
C TYR A 114 -4.57 2.28 6.63
N LYS A 115 -4.06 3.44 6.24
CA LYS A 115 -2.86 4.07 6.80
C LYS A 115 -3.05 4.62 8.21
N ASP A 116 -4.07 5.44 8.42
CA ASP A 116 -4.22 6.25 9.63
C ASP A 116 -5.28 5.71 10.61
N GLY A 117 -5.99 4.66 10.23
CA GLY A 117 -7.12 4.10 10.94
C GLY A 117 -8.45 4.80 10.62
N PRO A 118 -9.55 4.05 10.57
CA PRO A 118 -10.87 4.57 10.17
C PRO A 118 -11.47 5.58 11.15
N GLY A 119 -10.95 5.68 12.37
CA GLY A 119 -11.36 6.68 13.36
C GLY A 119 -10.86 8.09 13.05
N ARG A 120 -9.86 8.23 12.18
CA ARG A 120 -9.28 9.53 11.81
C ARG A 120 -9.77 10.05 10.47
N ILE A 121 -10.43 9.23 9.68
CA ILE A 121 -10.89 9.58 8.33
C ILE A 121 -12.40 9.74 8.36
N ALA A 122 -12.89 10.96 8.08
CA ALA A 122 -14.31 11.23 7.98
C ALA A 122 -14.92 10.57 6.74
N THR A 123 -16.14 10.05 6.87
CA THR A 123 -16.84 9.36 5.77
C THR A 123 -17.34 10.28 4.67
N ASP A 124 -17.48 11.57 4.98
CA ASP A 124 -17.88 12.63 4.04
C ASP A 124 -16.71 13.15 3.19
N GLY A 125 -15.47 12.72 3.50
CA GLY A 125 -14.26 13.16 2.79
C GLY A 125 -13.77 14.56 3.14
N TYR A 126 -14.41 15.25 4.08
CA TYR A 126 -13.89 16.51 4.60
C TYR A 126 -12.81 16.27 5.67
N ASN A 127 -11.76 17.08 5.65
CA ASN A 127 -10.66 17.01 6.61
C ASN A 127 -9.85 15.69 6.60
N ILE A 128 -9.46 15.25 5.40
CA ILE A 128 -8.50 14.14 5.27
C ILE A 128 -7.12 14.66 5.71
N PRO A 129 -6.45 14.02 6.67
CA PRO A 129 -5.08 14.38 7.03
C PRO A 129 -4.14 14.38 5.83
N THR A 130 -3.21 15.34 5.76
CA THR A 130 -2.27 15.46 4.63
C THR A 130 -1.49 14.17 4.39
N GLY A 131 -1.05 13.49 5.46
CA GLY A 131 -0.37 12.20 5.37
C GLY A 131 -1.22 11.09 4.73
N ALA A 132 -2.53 11.09 4.99
CA ALA A 132 -3.45 10.12 4.40
C ALA A 132 -3.67 10.39 2.90
N THR A 133 -3.75 11.66 2.51
CA THR A 133 -3.81 12.07 1.09
C THR A 133 -2.55 11.66 0.35
N TRP A 134 -1.39 11.91 0.96
CA TRP A 134 -0.10 11.49 0.42
C TRP A 134 -0.03 9.97 0.22
N TYR A 135 -0.44 9.18 1.23
CA TYR A 135 -0.40 7.73 1.16
C TYR A 135 -1.24 7.17 0.01
N SER A 136 -2.43 7.70 -0.21
CA SER A 136 -3.27 7.29 -1.34
C SER A 136 -2.58 7.55 -2.69
N GLY A 137 -1.93 8.71 -2.85
CA GLY A 137 -1.13 9.02 -4.05
C GLY A 137 0.10 8.11 -4.18
N TYR A 138 0.74 7.77 -3.06
CA TYR A 138 1.84 6.84 -2.99
C TYR A 138 1.43 5.44 -3.49
N ILE A 139 0.31 4.88 -3.01
CA ILE A 139 -0.21 3.59 -3.48
C ILE A 139 -0.60 3.65 -4.96
N TYR A 140 -1.12 4.79 -5.45
CA TYR A 140 -1.43 4.96 -6.87
C TYR A 140 -0.18 4.83 -7.77
N ARG A 141 0.98 5.31 -7.33
CA ARG A 141 2.25 5.10 -8.06
C ARG A 141 2.63 3.62 -8.10
N HIS A 142 2.46 2.89 -6.99
CA HIS A 142 2.67 1.45 -6.97
C HIS A 142 1.70 0.70 -7.88
N LEU A 143 0.45 1.14 -7.95
CA LEU A 143 -0.53 0.60 -8.88
C LEU A 143 -0.09 0.77 -10.34
N ASN A 144 0.39 1.94 -10.72
CA ASN A 144 0.92 2.15 -12.07
C ASN A 144 2.09 1.21 -12.38
N TYR A 145 2.96 0.96 -11.43
CA TYR A 145 4.02 -0.04 -11.59
C TYR A 145 3.45 -1.45 -11.79
N VAL A 146 2.50 -1.87 -10.97
CA VAL A 146 1.84 -3.19 -11.06
C VAL A 146 1.20 -3.39 -12.42
N LEU A 147 0.60 -2.34 -12.97
CA LEU A 147 -0.07 -2.36 -14.28
C LEU A 147 0.89 -2.16 -15.47
N GLY A 148 2.18 -2.01 -15.24
CA GLY A 148 3.16 -1.76 -16.31
C GLY A 148 3.06 -0.37 -16.96
N ASN A 149 2.35 0.57 -16.34
CA ASN A 149 2.13 1.92 -16.85
C ASN A 149 3.26 2.90 -16.47
N THR A 150 4.31 2.41 -15.84
CA THR A 150 5.47 3.26 -15.54
C THR A 150 6.21 3.58 -16.82
N GLU A 151 6.11 4.81 -17.30
CA GLU A 151 7.17 5.35 -18.12
C GLU A 151 8.48 5.15 -17.33
N ALA A 152 9.42 4.45 -17.95
CA ALA A 152 10.73 4.25 -17.33
C ALA A 152 11.23 5.62 -16.89
N ARG A 153 11.34 5.85 -15.58
CA ARG A 153 11.90 7.08 -15.01
C ARG A 153 13.25 7.26 -15.73
N LYS A 154 13.37 8.28 -16.56
CA LYS A 154 14.66 8.60 -17.18
C LYS A 154 15.65 8.69 -16.03
N PRO A 155 16.75 7.95 -16.04
CA PRO A 155 17.73 8.05 -14.98
C PRO A 155 18.09 9.53 -14.83
N VAL A 156 17.97 10.08 -13.63
CA VAL A 156 18.46 11.42 -13.34
C VAL A 156 19.96 11.37 -13.64
N PRO A 157 20.47 12.22 -14.52
CA PRO A 157 21.90 12.18 -14.87
C PRO A 157 22.73 12.33 -13.60
N ASP A 158 23.70 11.46 -13.38
CA ASP A 158 24.64 11.47 -12.23
C ASP A 158 25.34 12.82 -12.02
N THR A 159 25.30 13.69 -13.01
CA THR A 159 25.87 15.04 -12.98
C THR A 159 25.19 15.99 -12.00
N LEU A 160 23.97 15.73 -11.53
CA LEU A 160 23.28 16.56 -10.53
C LEU A 160 23.73 16.28 -9.09
N TYR A 161 24.34 15.13 -8.83
CA TYR A 161 24.78 14.73 -7.47
C TYR A 161 26.21 15.15 -7.13
N SER A 162 27.00 15.62 -8.09
CA SER A 162 28.44 15.92 -7.88
C SER A 162 28.71 17.33 -7.31
N SER A 163 27.70 18.18 -7.17
CA SER A 163 27.88 19.60 -6.78
C SER A 163 27.37 19.98 -5.39
N ILE A 164 26.72 19.04 -4.66
CA ILE A 164 26.21 19.31 -3.31
C ILE A 164 26.98 18.43 -2.34
N GLY A 165 27.67 19.07 -1.37
CA GLY A 165 28.35 18.34 -0.30
C GLY A 165 27.35 17.40 0.41
N GLN A 166 27.68 16.11 0.47
CA GLN A 166 26.82 15.09 1.04
C GLN A 166 26.70 15.30 2.56
N SER A 167 25.54 15.75 3.00
CA SER A 167 25.13 15.68 4.40
C SER A 167 23.98 14.68 4.50
N THR A 168 24.17 13.62 5.27
CA THR A 168 23.08 12.66 5.56
C THR A 168 22.11 13.31 6.53
N LEU A 169 20.98 13.79 6.03
CA LEU A 169 19.90 14.39 6.82
C LEU A 169 18.93 13.34 7.36
N LEU A 170 18.69 12.29 6.59
CA LEU A 170 17.76 11.21 6.94
C LEU A 170 18.27 9.89 6.38
N THR A 171 18.07 8.82 7.15
CA THR A 171 18.34 7.44 6.71
C THR A 171 17.03 6.69 6.62
N PHE A 172 16.75 6.08 5.47
CA PHE A 172 15.59 5.22 5.25
C PHE A 172 16.04 3.78 5.21
N SER A 173 15.29 2.89 5.86
CA SER A 173 15.56 1.44 5.84
C SER A 173 15.33 0.81 4.47
N GLU A 174 14.48 1.47 3.66
CA GLU A 174 14.06 0.99 2.35
C GLU A 174 14.21 2.09 1.30
N PRO A 175 14.83 1.83 0.14
CA PRO A 175 15.08 2.85 -0.90
C PRO A 175 13.82 3.59 -1.37
N TYR A 176 12.69 2.88 -1.52
CA TYR A 176 11.43 3.46 -1.98
C TYR A 176 10.84 4.49 -0.99
N ARG A 177 11.17 4.39 0.30
CA ARG A 177 10.75 5.40 1.31
C ARG A 177 11.52 6.69 1.16
N ALA A 178 12.79 6.62 0.77
CA ALA A 178 13.60 7.78 0.45
C ALA A 178 13.07 8.49 -0.80
N GLU A 179 12.76 7.74 -1.84
CA GLU A 179 12.19 8.29 -3.08
C GLU A 179 10.85 8.99 -2.84
N ALA A 180 9.96 8.36 -2.07
CA ALA A 180 8.67 8.95 -1.71
C ALA A 180 8.81 10.24 -0.90
N PHE A 181 9.83 10.37 -0.06
CA PHE A 181 10.12 11.57 0.71
C PHE A 181 10.65 12.70 -0.17
N ILE A 182 11.57 12.39 -1.08
CA ILE A 182 12.20 13.39 -1.99
C ILE A 182 11.17 13.99 -2.94
N GLU A 183 10.21 13.22 -3.42
CA GLU A 183 9.13 13.72 -4.29
C GLU A 183 8.16 14.69 -3.59
N HIS A 184 8.26 14.82 -2.26
CA HIS A 184 7.39 15.66 -1.46
C HIS A 184 8.06 16.96 -0.96
N LEU A 185 9.37 17.11 -1.20
CA LEU A 185 10.12 18.34 -0.94
C LEU A 185 10.07 19.27 -2.15
#